data_b6edc136250af8801dd3867195a59dfe
#
_entry.id   b6edc136250af8801dd3867195a59dfe
#
_cell.length_a   1.000
_cell.length_b   1.000
_cell.length_c   1.000
_cell.angle_alpha   90.00
_cell.angle_beta   90.00
_cell.angle_gamma   90.00
#
_symmetry.space_group_name_H-M   'P 1'
#
loop_
_entity.id
_entity.type
_entity.pdbx_description
1 polymer ?
#
loop_
_entity_poly.entity_id
_entity_poly.type
_entity_poly.pdbx_seq_one_letter_code
_entity_poly.pdbx_strand_id
1 'polypeptide(L)'
;HVQALFGVALPPETGLPVPGPTSFKMPGTNNTPQSMEFDDGMKWFAAYGIPITPYDDQGKPNQYPMMRLMATNSAGQLLAMTDIVLPVSDEMDCKLCHASGSGPAAQPTEGWVWETNPGRDYRLNILRLHDEFNAARTNFQAATAANGFNEAGLYATVTVDKRPILCASCHASEALPGSGYTGIPPLTEAMHGGHAQVIDPRNDLPLDSSVNRVSCYSCHPGSETRCLRGSMGKAIAPDGSMSMQCQSCHGGMTTVGDPNRVGWLEEPNCQACHVGNAINAYGVIRFTDALTNGVLRVPADTTFATSPNTPIAGTSLYRFSAGHGGLQCAACHGSTHAEFPSALPSDNMGNIERQGHAGVLNECTACHQTMPNTRNGGPHGMHRTGQAWINDHNNAAQALGLNACRACHGSTGQGS
;
A
#
# COMPACT_ATOMS: atom_id res chain seq x y z
N HIS A 1 -20.78 12.55 7.32
CA HIS A 1 -19.59 12.57 8.19
C HIS A 1 -18.48 13.48 7.69
N VAL A 2 -18.17 13.49 6.38
CA VAL A 2 -17.07 14.32 5.82
C VAL A 2 -17.26 15.80 6.16
N GLN A 3 -18.46 16.35 5.93
CA GLN A 3 -18.76 17.74 6.31
C GLN A 3 -18.57 18.01 7.81
N ALA A 4 -18.95 17.05 8.65
CA ALA A 4 -18.86 17.21 10.10
C ALA A 4 -17.42 17.05 10.63
N LEU A 5 -16.59 16.26 9.96
CA LEU A 5 -15.21 15.97 10.38
C LEU A 5 -14.20 16.96 9.78
N PHE A 6 -14.41 17.37 8.53
CA PHE A 6 -13.43 18.15 7.77
C PHE A 6 -13.93 19.54 7.37
N GLY A 7 -15.20 19.87 7.66
CA GLY A 7 -15.78 21.16 7.31
C GLY A 7 -16.02 21.38 5.81
N VAL A 8 -15.81 20.36 4.99
CA VAL A 8 -15.95 20.41 3.54
C VAL A 8 -17.03 19.46 3.05
N ALA A 9 -17.79 19.86 2.04
CA ALA A 9 -18.69 18.95 1.35
C ALA A 9 -17.86 18.04 0.41
N LEU A 10 -18.28 16.79 0.28
CA LEU A 10 -17.72 15.93 -0.78
C LEU A 10 -18.08 16.54 -2.15
N PRO A 11 -17.11 16.69 -3.05
CA PRO A 11 -17.43 17.09 -4.41
C PRO A 11 -18.33 16.05 -5.08
N PRO A 12 -19.20 16.46 -5.99
CA PRO A 12 -19.95 15.51 -6.82
C PRO A 12 -18.96 14.57 -7.56
N GLU A 13 -19.38 13.35 -7.79
CA GLU A 13 -18.58 12.35 -8.52
C GLU A 13 -17.21 12.06 -7.87
N THR A 14 -17.21 11.81 -6.57
CA THR A 14 -16.00 11.43 -5.83
C THR A 14 -15.54 10.03 -6.13
N GLY A 15 -16.41 9.16 -6.60
CA GLY A 15 -16.10 7.83 -7.07
C GLY A 15 -16.88 7.51 -8.33
N LEU A 16 -16.44 6.60 -9.16
CA LEU A 16 -17.01 6.40 -10.47
C LEU A 16 -17.98 5.23 -10.56
N PRO A 17 -19.26 5.48 -10.88
CA PRO A 17 -20.13 4.44 -11.37
C PRO A 17 -19.85 4.14 -12.86
N VAL A 18 -19.59 5.20 -13.63
CA VAL A 18 -19.18 5.08 -15.02
C VAL A 18 -17.73 5.52 -15.07
N PRO A 19 -16.85 4.60 -15.29
CA PRO A 19 -15.43 4.93 -15.36
C PRO A 19 -15.14 5.79 -16.57
N GLY A 20 -14.11 6.59 -16.46
CA GLY A 20 -13.54 7.33 -17.56
C GLY A 20 -13.20 6.45 -18.76
N PRO A 21 -12.26 6.88 -19.61
CA PRO A 21 -12.04 6.28 -20.93
C PRO A 21 -11.81 4.78 -20.95
N THR A 22 -11.53 4.20 -19.82
CA THR A 22 -11.10 2.80 -19.69
C THR A 22 -12.11 1.89 -19.03
N SER A 23 -13.26 2.39 -18.64
CA SER A 23 -14.30 1.64 -17.93
C SER A 23 -13.90 1.10 -16.56
N PHE A 24 -12.84 1.63 -15.95
CA PHE A 24 -12.42 1.31 -14.58
C PHE A 24 -12.54 2.53 -13.69
N LYS A 25 -13.21 2.45 -12.66
CA LYS A 25 -13.53 3.37 -11.54
C LYS A 25 -12.60 4.61 -11.43
N MET A 26 -12.63 5.44 -12.46
CA MET A 26 -11.86 6.68 -12.57
C MET A 26 -12.61 7.85 -11.91
N PRO A 27 -11.94 8.93 -11.50
CA PRO A 27 -12.60 10.15 -11.08
C PRO A 27 -13.55 10.70 -12.13
N GLY A 28 -14.72 11.16 -11.72
CA GLY A 28 -15.70 11.76 -12.61
C GLY A 28 -15.15 13.00 -13.31
N THR A 29 -15.72 13.32 -14.46
CA THR A 29 -15.28 14.44 -15.29
C THR A 29 -15.45 15.81 -14.61
N ASN A 30 -16.34 15.89 -13.62
CA ASN A 30 -16.59 17.11 -12.86
C ASN A 30 -15.73 17.24 -11.59
N ASN A 31 -14.89 16.26 -11.27
CA ASN A 31 -13.94 16.38 -10.18
C ASN A 31 -12.91 17.46 -10.47
N THR A 32 -12.77 18.36 -9.54
CA THR A 32 -11.76 19.41 -9.63
C THR A 32 -10.40 18.85 -9.20
N PRO A 33 -9.37 18.92 -10.04
CA PRO A 33 -8.03 18.52 -9.64
C PRO A 33 -7.53 19.30 -8.43
N GLN A 34 -6.91 18.59 -7.48
CA GLN A 34 -6.20 19.22 -6.39
C GLN A 34 -4.75 19.46 -6.78
N SER A 35 -4.26 20.69 -6.56
CA SER A 35 -2.85 21.00 -6.79
C SER A 35 -1.96 20.27 -5.81
N MET A 36 -0.81 19.80 -6.29
CA MET A 36 0.24 19.28 -5.45
C MET A 36 1.28 20.37 -5.22
N GLU A 37 1.80 20.44 -4.01
CA GLU A 37 2.88 21.35 -3.64
C GLU A 37 4.23 20.63 -3.75
N PHE A 38 5.25 21.38 -4.18
CA PHE A 38 6.61 20.83 -4.24
C PHE A 38 7.27 20.93 -2.87
N ASP A 39 7.65 19.80 -2.32
CA ASP A 39 8.44 19.72 -1.10
C ASP A 39 9.92 19.73 -1.46
N ASP A 40 10.62 20.82 -1.15
CA ASP A 40 12.03 20.98 -1.49
C ASP A 40 12.95 20.06 -0.66
N GLY A 41 12.55 19.73 0.56
CA GLY A 41 13.30 18.82 1.42
C GLY A 41 13.29 17.39 0.88
N MET A 42 12.13 16.93 0.46
CA MET A 42 11.90 15.57 -0.05
C MET A 42 12.07 15.48 -1.57
N LYS A 43 12.15 16.62 -2.27
CA LYS A 43 12.31 16.69 -3.75
C LYS A 43 11.19 15.97 -4.51
N TRP A 44 9.96 16.13 -4.06
CA TRP A 44 8.78 15.59 -4.71
C TRP A 44 7.59 16.54 -4.65
N PHE A 45 6.53 16.19 -5.36
CA PHE A 45 5.24 16.85 -5.23
C PHE A 45 4.36 16.04 -4.28
N ALA A 46 3.68 16.72 -3.37
CA ALA A 46 2.77 16.13 -2.40
C ALA A 46 1.43 16.87 -2.36
N ALA A 47 0.37 16.14 -2.11
CA ALA A 47 -0.93 16.68 -1.75
C ALA A 47 -1.44 15.93 -0.52
N TYR A 48 -1.92 16.67 0.45
CA TYR A 48 -2.37 16.14 1.74
C TYR A 48 -3.88 16.34 1.90
N GLY A 49 -4.50 15.47 2.70
CA GLY A 49 -5.91 15.61 3.05
C GLY A 49 -6.88 15.39 1.89
N ILE A 50 -6.48 14.66 0.85
CA ILE A 50 -7.39 14.32 -0.25
C ILE A 50 -8.43 13.33 0.29
N PRO A 51 -9.73 13.69 0.28
CA PRO A 51 -10.77 12.80 0.74
C PRO A 51 -10.95 11.66 -0.27
N ILE A 52 -10.67 10.44 0.16
CA ILE A 52 -10.86 9.22 -0.62
C ILE A 52 -11.91 8.39 0.10
N THR A 53 -12.85 7.81 -0.66
CA THR A 53 -13.90 6.96 -0.13
C THR A 53 -13.85 5.57 -0.76
N PRO A 54 -14.12 4.48 0.00
CA PRO A 54 -14.18 3.12 -0.52
C PRO A 54 -15.50 2.83 -1.24
N TYR A 55 -16.26 3.84 -1.61
CA TYR A 55 -17.53 3.73 -2.32
C TYR A 55 -17.53 4.57 -3.57
N ASP A 56 -18.17 4.06 -4.61
CA ASP A 56 -18.49 4.86 -5.81
C ASP A 56 -19.70 5.79 -5.58
N ASP A 57 -20.01 6.61 -6.56
CA ASP A 57 -21.12 7.57 -6.46
C ASP A 57 -22.51 6.89 -6.39
N GLN A 58 -22.59 5.60 -6.63
CA GLN A 58 -23.80 4.79 -6.44
C GLN A 58 -23.82 4.09 -5.07
N GLY A 59 -22.83 4.34 -4.21
CA GLY A 59 -22.70 3.71 -2.91
C GLY A 59 -22.26 2.25 -2.96
N LYS A 60 -21.70 1.79 -4.08
CA LYS A 60 -21.14 0.45 -4.20
C LYS A 60 -19.72 0.43 -3.68
N PRO A 61 -19.30 -0.63 -2.96
CA PRO A 61 -17.93 -0.76 -2.48
C PRO A 61 -16.90 -0.65 -3.61
N ASN A 62 -15.86 0.16 -3.39
CA ASN A 62 -14.73 0.37 -4.28
C ASN A 62 -13.46 0.62 -3.47
N GLN A 63 -12.83 -0.43 -3.00
CA GLN A 63 -11.66 -0.38 -2.13
C GLN A 63 -10.39 0.10 -2.85
N TYR A 64 -10.38 0.04 -4.19
CA TYR A 64 -9.26 0.45 -5.02
C TYR A 64 -9.71 1.49 -6.05
N PRO A 65 -10.10 2.70 -5.61
CA PRO A 65 -10.41 3.79 -6.53
C PRO A 65 -9.16 4.20 -7.29
N MET A 66 -9.36 4.72 -8.48
CA MET A 66 -8.27 5.26 -9.28
C MET A 66 -8.16 6.77 -9.09
N MET A 67 -6.93 7.26 -9.13
CA MET A 67 -6.61 8.69 -9.12
C MET A 67 -5.85 9.04 -10.39
N ARG A 68 -6.25 10.11 -11.04
CA ARG A 68 -5.55 10.66 -12.20
C ARG A 68 -4.55 11.72 -11.76
N LEU A 69 -3.29 11.51 -12.10
CA LEU A 69 -2.22 12.48 -11.91
C LEU A 69 -1.95 13.19 -13.24
N MET A 70 -1.89 14.52 -13.21
CA MET A 70 -1.61 15.34 -14.36
C MET A 70 -0.44 16.27 -14.07
N ALA A 71 0.54 16.30 -14.96
CA ALA A 71 1.60 17.28 -14.96
C ALA A 71 1.32 18.35 -16.01
N THR A 72 1.36 19.60 -15.61
CA THR A 72 1.16 20.75 -16.50
C THR A 72 2.37 21.69 -16.43
N ASN A 73 2.60 22.44 -17.51
CA ASN A 73 3.55 23.54 -17.47
C ASN A 73 2.94 24.80 -16.81
N SER A 74 3.75 25.85 -16.68
CA SER A 74 3.30 27.13 -16.07
C SER A 74 2.16 27.83 -16.84
N ALA A 75 1.94 27.45 -18.10
CA ALA A 75 0.82 27.94 -18.91
C ALA A 75 -0.43 27.08 -18.81
N GLY A 76 -0.43 26.04 -17.93
CA GLY A 76 -1.53 25.12 -17.75
C GLY A 76 -1.69 24.05 -18.83
N GLN A 77 -0.73 23.93 -19.74
CA GLN A 77 -0.79 22.91 -20.80
C GLN A 77 -0.37 21.54 -20.22
N LEU A 78 -1.13 20.51 -20.53
CA LEU A 78 -0.87 19.14 -20.11
C LEU A 78 0.45 18.64 -20.74
N LEU A 79 1.37 18.21 -19.91
CA LEU A 79 2.65 17.63 -20.30
C LEU A 79 2.61 16.09 -20.24
N ALA A 80 2.01 15.55 -19.20
CA ALA A 80 1.89 14.10 -18.98
C ALA A 80 0.69 13.78 -18.07
N MET A 81 0.20 12.58 -18.18
CA MET A 81 -0.89 12.07 -17.35
C MET A 81 -0.66 10.59 -17.06
N THR A 82 -1.05 10.15 -15.89
CA THR A 82 -1.07 8.72 -15.53
C THR A 82 -2.19 8.45 -14.53
N ASP A 83 -2.72 7.24 -14.60
CA ASP A 83 -3.74 6.76 -13.68
C ASP A 83 -3.13 5.75 -12.71
N ILE A 84 -3.38 5.94 -11.44
CA ILE A 84 -2.89 5.07 -10.38
C ILE A 84 -4.04 4.54 -9.53
N VAL A 85 -3.85 3.36 -8.96
CA VAL A 85 -4.80 2.77 -8.01
C VAL A 85 -4.36 3.11 -6.60
N LEU A 86 -5.30 3.59 -5.80
CA LEU A 86 -5.09 3.87 -4.38
C LEU A 86 -5.90 2.88 -3.53
N PRO A 87 -5.25 2.09 -2.67
CA PRO A 87 -5.98 1.34 -1.65
C PRO A 87 -6.58 2.30 -0.63
N VAL A 88 -7.85 2.12 -0.31
CA VAL A 88 -8.55 2.97 0.66
C VAL A 88 -8.54 2.32 2.03
N SER A 89 -8.09 3.06 3.03
CA SER A 89 -7.95 2.58 4.40
C SER A 89 -9.27 2.18 5.09
N ASP A 90 -10.43 2.58 4.55
CA ASP A 90 -11.73 2.14 5.11
C ASP A 90 -11.98 0.64 4.88
N GLU A 91 -11.23 0.00 4.03
CA GLU A 91 -11.19 -1.46 4.00
C GLU A 91 -10.43 -2.04 5.20
N MET A 92 -9.73 -1.22 5.94
CA MET A 92 -9.20 -1.60 7.24
C MET A 92 -10.36 -1.99 8.15
N ASP A 93 -10.38 -3.23 8.56
CA ASP A 93 -11.51 -3.89 9.17
C ASP A 93 -11.10 -4.46 10.53
N CYS A 94 -11.69 -3.97 11.58
CA CYS A 94 -11.41 -4.40 12.95
C CYS A 94 -12.39 -5.47 13.45
N LYS A 95 -13.33 -5.92 12.61
CA LYS A 95 -14.42 -6.82 12.98
C LYS A 95 -13.95 -8.17 13.48
N LEU A 96 -12.79 -8.64 13.02
CA LEU A 96 -12.25 -9.94 13.45
C LEU A 96 -12.19 -10.06 14.99
N CYS A 97 -11.82 -8.97 15.66
CA CYS A 97 -11.67 -8.94 17.11
C CYS A 97 -12.73 -8.08 17.82
N HIS A 98 -13.19 -7.00 17.19
CA HIS A 98 -14.04 -6.01 17.85
C HIS A 98 -15.54 -6.13 17.53
N ALA A 99 -15.95 -7.01 16.61
CA ALA A 99 -17.39 -7.29 16.45
C ALA A 99 -17.96 -7.92 17.71
N SER A 100 -19.21 -7.62 18.05
CA SER A 100 -19.85 -8.19 19.21
C SER A 100 -19.85 -9.72 19.16
N GLY A 101 -19.32 -10.35 20.21
CA GLY A 101 -19.21 -11.81 20.31
C GLY A 101 -17.96 -12.42 19.66
N SER A 102 -17.02 -11.63 19.14
CA SER A 102 -15.82 -12.16 18.46
C SER A 102 -14.82 -12.87 19.38
N GLY A 103 -14.70 -12.45 20.64
CA GLY A 103 -13.81 -13.11 21.61
C GLY A 103 -13.49 -12.25 22.82
N PRO A 104 -13.01 -12.85 23.91
CA PRO A 104 -12.86 -12.17 25.20
C PRO A 104 -11.76 -11.09 25.18
N ALA A 105 -10.75 -11.20 24.31
CA ALA A 105 -9.60 -10.28 24.29
C ALA A 105 -9.98 -8.83 23.95
N ALA A 106 -11.03 -8.64 23.15
CA ALA A 106 -11.52 -7.32 22.76
C ALA A 106 -12.90 -7.00 23.35
N GLN A 107 -13.38 -7.80 24.30
CA GLN A 107 -14.66 -7.55 24.95
C GLN A 107 -14.52 -6.44 25.99
N PRO A 108 -15.29 -5.35 25.87
CA PRO A 108 -15.38 -4.35 26.91
C PRO A 108 -15.88 -4.95 28.25
N THR A 109 -15.43 -4.43 29.37
CA THR A 109 -15.84 -4.89 30.71
C THR A 109 -17.34 -4.78 30.91
N GLU A 110 -17.97 -3.75 30.39
CA GLU A 110 -19.43 -3.57 30.37
C GLU A 110 -20.16 -4.48 29.38
N GLY A 111 -19.45 -5.35 28.66
CA GLY A 111 -19.98 -6.24 27.65
C GLY A 111 -20.06 -5.60 26.25
N TRP A 112 -20.41 -6.43 25.29
CA TRP A 112 -20.57 -6.03 23.89
C TRP A 112 -21.75 -5.08 23.67
N VAL A 113 -21.63 -4.19 22.67
CA VAL A 113 -22.67 -3.20 22.35
C VAL A 113 -23.88 -3.83 21.65
N TRP A 114 -23.66 -4.85 20.82
CA TRP A 114 -24.71 -5.53 20.04
C TRP A 114 -25.50 -4.57 19.15
N GLU A 115 -24.82 -3.67 18.46
CA GLU A 115 -25.45 -2.77 17.50
C GLU A 115 -25.88 -3.57 16.24
N THR A 116 -27.08 -3.28 15.74
CA THR A 116 -27.65 -3.99 14.57
C THR A 116 -26.91 -3.74 13.26
N ASN A 117 -26.30 -2.57 13.12
CA ASN A 117 -25.44 -2.27 11.99
C ASN A 117 -24.02 -2.79 12.21
N PRO A 118 -23.54 -3.82 11.48
CA PRO A 118 -22.25 -4.42 11.71
C PRO A 118 -21.08 -3.44 11.56
N GLY A 119 -21.19 -2.47 10.64
CA GLY A 119 -20.18 -1.44 10.44
C GLY A 119 -20.11 -0.44 11.59
N ARG A 120 -21.18 -0.34 12.37
CA ARG A 120 -21.26 0.53 13.55
C ARG A 120 -20.94 -0.25 14.83
N ASP A 121 -21.29 -1.52 14.90
CA ASP A 121 -21.11 -2.39 16.06
C ASP A 121 -19.65 -2.43 16.54
N TYR A 122 -18.74 -2.89 15.72
CA TYR A 122 -17.33 -3.00 16.08
C TYR A 122 -16.70 -1.65 16.45
N ARG A 123 -17.11 -0.57 15.77
CA ARG A 123 -16.59 0.78 16.07
C ARG A 123 -17.04 1.25 17.44
N LEU A 124 -18.27 0.98 17.84
CA LEU A 124 -18.75 1.31 19.18
C LEU A 124 -18.08 0.46 20.27
N ASN A 125 -17.80 -0.81 20.01
CA ASN A 125 -17.02 -1.66 20.91
C ASN A 125 -15.59 -1.11 21.08
N ILE A 126 -14.94 -0.67 19.98
CA ILE A 126 -13.63 -0.01 20.07
C ILE A 126 -13.69 1.24 20.94
N LEU A 127 -14.66 2.12 20.76
CA LEU A 127 -14.76 3.34 21.55
C LEU A 127 -14.99 3.05 23.04
N ARG A 128 -15.84 2.07 23.36
CA ARG A 128 -16.06 1.64 24.73
C ARG A 128 -14.79 1.11 25.38
N LEU A 129 -14.09 0.22 24.67
CA LEU A 129 -12.83 -0.34 25.16
C LEU A 129 -11.73 0.73 25.28
N HIS A 130 -11.68 1.67 24.33
CA HIS A 130 -10.75 2.80 24.38
C HIS A 130 -10.98 3.67 25.62
N ASP A 131 -12.24 3.96 25.94
CA ASP A 131 -12.58 4.72 27.15
C ASP A 131 -12.16 3.96 28.40
N GLU A 132 -12.43 2.65 28.49
CA GLU A 132 -12.01 1.81 29.63
C GLU A 132 -10.50 1.87 29.90
N PHE A 133 -9.69 1.75 28.85
CA PHE A 133 -8.23 1.77 28.99
C PHE A 133 -7.64 3.14 29.27
N ASN A 134 -8.36 4.22 28.91
CA ASN A 134 -7.78 5.54 28.94
C ASN A 134 -8.47 6.52 29.89
N ALA A 135 -9.65 6.22 30.45
CA ALA A 135 -10.41 7.16 31.27
C ALA A 135 -9.62 7.79 32.43
N ALA A 136 -8.72 7.03 33.03
CA ALA A 136 -7.87 7.50 34.14
C ALA A 136 -6.62 8.28 33.68
N ARG A 137 -6.35 8.37 32.38
CA ARG A 137 -5.15 9.04 31.86
C ARG A 137 -5.40 10.53 31.69
N THR A 138 -4.56 11.36 32.29
CA THR A 138 -4.69 12.82 32.24
C THR A 138 -4.59 13.40 30.85
N ASN A 139 -3.72 12.84 29.98
CA ASN A 139 -3.61 13.27 28.59
C ASN A 139 -4.86 12.93 27.76
N PHE A 140 -5.51 11.79 28.02
CA PHE A 140 -6.79 11.47 27.41
C PHE A 140 -7.89 12.44 27.83
N GLN A 141 -8.00 12.73 29.13
CA GLN A 141 -8.96 13.70 29.66
C GLN A 141 -8.74 15.11 29.08
N ALA A 142 -7.49 15.55 29.00
CA ALA A 142 -7.14 16.83 28.41
C ALA A 142 -7.46 16.90 26.91
N ALA A 143 -7.18 15.84 26.17
CA ALA A 143 -7.46 15.79 24.73
C ALA A 143 -8.96 15.70 24.43
N THR A 144 -9.73 14.95 25.20
CA THR A 144 -11.19 14.90 25.06
C THR A 144 -11.83 16.26 25.36
N ALA A 145 -11.40 16.92 26.43
CA ALA A 145 -11.85 18.27 26.76
C ALA A 145 -11.49 19.30 25.68
N ALA A 146 -10.25 19.28 25.19
CA ALA A 146 -9.79 20.20 24.13
C ALA A 146 -10.56 20.03 22.82
N ASN A 147 -10.99 18.83 22.51
CA ASN A 147 -11.83 18.53 21.36
C ASN A 147 -13.33 18.77 21.63
N GLY A 148 -13.71 19.13 22.85
CA GLY A 148 -15.10 19.30 23.25
C GLY A 148 -15.91 18.02 23.14
N PHE A 149 -15.30 16.88 23.40
CA PHE A 149 -15.99 15.58 23.46
C PHE A 149 -16.70 15.43 24.81
N ASN A 150 -17.60 14.47 24.89
CA ASN A 150 -18.37 14.20 26.10
C ASN A 150 -17.46 13.80 27.27
N GLU A 151 -17.71 14.34 28.46
CA GLU A 151 -16.93 14.04 29.66
C GLU A 151 -16.97 12.53 30.04
N ALA A 152 -18.05 11.83 29.67
CA ALA A 152 -18.18 10.40 29.87
C ALA A 152 -17.38 9.55 28.87
N GLY A 153 -16.71 10.18 27.88
CA GLY A 153 -15.81 9.53 26.95
C GLY A 153 -16.28 9.56 25.49
N LEU A 154 -15.51 8.88 24.67
CA LEU A 154 -15.72 8.81 23.21
C LEU A 154 -16.98 8.03 22.84
N TYR A 155 -17.28 6.96 23.56
CA TYR A 155 -18.50 6.20 23.37
C TYR A 155 -19.75 7.06 23.57
N ALA A 156 -19.78 7.85 24.67
CA ALA A 156 -20.87 8.77 24.93
C ALA A 156 -20.95 9.91 23.90
N THR A 157 -19.82 10.43 23.45
CA THR A 157 -19.76 11.42 22.37
C THR A 157 -20.50 10.95 21.11
N VAL A 158 -20.35 9.69 20.75
CA VAL A 158 -21.01 9.14 19.54
C VAL A 158 -22.45 8.72 19.81
N THR A 159 -22.72 8.10 20.98
CA THR A 159 -24.04 7.50 21.25
C THR A 159 -25.04 8.47 21.83
N VAL A 160 -24.59 9.44 22.63
CA VAL A 160 -25.43 10.47 23.27
C VAL A 160 -25.42 11.75 22.45
N ASP A 161 -24.25 12.34 22.22
CA ASP A 161 -24.13 13.63 21.55
C ASP A 161 -24.29 13.54 20.02
N LYS A 162 -24.31 12.31 19.46
CA LYS A 162 -24.41 12.02 18.01
C LYS A 162 -23.27 12.66 17.19
N ARG A 163 -22.16 12.94 17.80
CA ARG A 163 -21.01 13.57 17.18
C ARG A 163 -20.02 12.51 16.70
N PRO A 164 -19.59 12.54 15.42
CA PRO A 164 -18.57 11.62 14.92
C PRO A 164 -17.20 11.98 15.49
N ILE A 165 -16.34 10.98 15.64
CA ILE A 165 -14.97 11.12 16.12
C ILE A 165 -14.02 10.79 14.97
N LEU A 166 -13.02 11.65 14.79
CA LEU A 166 -11.85 11.41 13.96
C LEU A 166 -10.69 11.05 14.88
N CYS A 167 -10.10 9.88 14.73
CA CYS A 167 -8.97 9.44 15.56
C CYS A 167 -7.79 10.41 15.47
N ALA A 168 -7.57 11.00 14.29
CA ALA A 168 -6.55 12.01 14.06
C ALA A 168 -6.76 13.33 14.85
N SER A 169 -7.92 13.55 15.46
CA SER A 169 -8.09 14.69 16.37
C SER A 169 -7.18 14.60 17.61
N CYS A 170 -6.86 13.38 18.03
CA CYS A 170 -6.00 13.11 19.19
C CYS A 170 -4.69 12.45 18.78
N HIS A 171 -4.71 11.52 17.83
CA HIS A 171 -3.53 10.82 17.33
C HIS A 171 -3.05 11.48 16.03
N ALA A 172 -1.86 12.06 16.05
CA ALA A 172 -1.31 12.65 14.83
C ALA A 172 -1.33 11.67 13.65
N SER A 173 -1.66 12.17 12.48
CA SER A 173 -1.66 11.42 11.23
C SER A 173 -0.84 12.16 10.18
N GLU A 174 0.09 11.47 9.54
CA GLU A 174 0.90 12.05 8.46
C GLU A 174 0.06 12.48 7.25
N ALA A 175 -1.08 11.82 7.04
CA ALA A 175 -2.03 12.20 5.98
C ALA A 175 -2.79 13.52 6.28
N LEU A 176 -2.76 13.98 7.52
CA LEU A 176 -3.47 15.18 7.99
C LEU A 176 -2.52 16.06 8.79
N PRO A 177 -1.70 16.90 8.14
CA PRO A 177 -0.81 17.84 8.80
C PRO A 177 -1.53 18.72 9.83
N GLY A 178 -0.92 18.90 10.99
CA GLY A 178 -1.51 19.67 12.10
C GLY A 178 -2.55 18.90 12.92
N SER A 179 -2.77 17.61 12.65
CA SER A 179 -3.61 16.74 13.47
C SER A 179 -2.87 16.27 14.73
N GLY A 180 -3.63 15.67 15.65
CA GLY A 180 -3.09 15.11 16.89
C GLY A 180 -3.13 16.08 18.07
N TYR A 181 -2.86 15.52 19.25
CA TYR A 181 -2.78 16.24 20.51
C TYR A 181 -1.45 15.96 21.20
N THR A 182 -0.81 16.99 21.72
CA THR A 182 0.50 16.88 22.36
C THR A 182 0.50 15.85 23.50
N GLY A 183 1.44 14.93 23.48
CA GLY A 183 1.57 13.86 24.49
C GLY A 183 0.67 12.63 24.25
N ILE A 184 -0.02 12.59 23.10
CA ILE A 184 -0.68 11.39 22.60
C ILE A 184 0.13 10.83 21.44
N PRO A 185 0.42 9.52 21.43
CA PRO A 185 1.22 8.91 20.36
C PRO A 185 0.53 9.06 19.00
N PRO A 186 1.29 9.15 17.91
CA PRO A 186 0.75 9.11 16.56
C PRO A 186 -0.12 7.88 16.33
N LEU A 187 -1.03 7.97 15.35
CA LEU A 187 -1.99 6.90 15.09
C LEU A 187 -1.29 5.57 14.75
N THR A 188 -0.24 5.61 13.96
CA THR A 188 0.55 4.42 13.58
C THR A 188 1.18 3.75 14.80
N GLU A 189 1.81 4.51 15.68
CA GLU A 189 2.38 4.00 16.94
C GLU A 189 1.29 3.42 17.85
N ALA A 190 0.21 4.16 18.07
CA ALA A 190 -0.90 3.73 18.93
C ALA A 190 -1.54 2.43 18.45
N MET A 191 -1.77 2.30 17.15
CA MET A 191 -2.41 1.12 16.56
C MET A 191 -1.47 -0.08 16.55
N HIS A 192 -0.29 0.04 16.00
CA HIS A 192 0.61 -1.09 15.84
C HIS A 192 1.27 -1.49 17.17
N GLY A 193 1.81 -0.53 17.91
CA GLY A 193 2.42 -0.80 19.21
C GLY A 193 1.40 -1.34 20.23
N GLY A 194 0.19 -0.79 20.24
CA GLY A 194 -0.89 -1.25 21.13
C GLY A 194 -1.39 -2.67 20.85
N HIS A 195 -1.27 -3.14 19.60
CA HIS A 195 -1.77 -4.46 19.22
C HIS A 195 -0.68 -5.52 19.03
N ALA A 196 0.60 -5.16 19.11
CA ALA A 196 1.72 -6.07 18.81
C ALA A 196 1.65 -7.38 19.60
N GLN A 197 1.26 -7.33 20.87
CA GLN A 197 1.19 -8.49 21.77
C GLN A 197 -0.20 -9.13 21.84
N VAL A 198 -1.18 -8.61 21.11
CA VAL A 198 -2.53 -9.21 21.07
C VAL A 198 -2.46 -10.55 20.34
N ILE A 199 -3.17 -11.52 20.89
CA ILE A 199 -3.23 -12.88 20.31
C ILE A 199 -4.20 -12.87 19.12
N ASP A 200 -3.71 -13.31 17.98
CA ASP A 200 -4.51 -13.51 16.77
C ASP A 200 -5.47 -14.70 16.98
N PRO A 201 -6.79 -14.48 16.95
CA PRO A 201 -7.74 -15.56 17.23
C PRO A 201 -7.76 -16.68 16.17
N ARG A 202 -7.06 -16.49 15.05
CA ARG A 202 -6.99 -17.49 13.97
C ARG A 202 -5.92 -18.54 14.20
N ASN A 203 -4.88 -18.25 14.98
CA ASN A 203 -3.71 -19.13 15.11
C ASN A 203 -3.06 -19.13 16.49
N ASP A 204 -3.65 -18.42 17.46
CA ASP A 204 -3.18 -18.33 18.85
C ASP A 204 -1.74 -17.77 19.01
N LEU A 205 -1.27 -16.98 18.03
CA LEU A 205 0.03 -16.33 18.08
C LEU A 205 -0.12 -14.81 18.31
N PRO A 206 0.86 -14.15 18.93
CA PRO A 206 0.90 -12.70 18.95
C PRO A 206 0.88 -12.13 17.51
N LEU A 207 0.20 -11.01 17.32
CA LEU A 207 0.16 -10.35 16.01
C LEU A 207 1.55 -9.94 15.51
N ASP A 208 2.49 -9.65 16.42
CA ASP A 208 3.90 -9.33 16.09
C ASP A 208 4.82 -10.55 15.99
N SER A 209 4.29 -11.76 16.14
CA SER A 209 5.09 -12.97 16.00
C SER A 209 5.65 -13.11 14.59
N SER A 210 6.96 -13.37 14.48
CA SER A 210 7.65 -13.55 13.19
C SER A 210 7.12 -14.74 12.38
N VAL A 211 6.44 -15.69 13.04
CA VAL A 211 5.79 -16.83 12.37
C VAL A 211 4.31 -16.57 12.03
N ASN A 212 3.73 -15.50 12.54
CA ASN A 212 2.38 -15.07 12.17
C ASN A 212 2.43 -14.18 10.91
N ARG A 213 2.73 -14.80 9.78
CA ARG A 213 2.98 -14.10 8.52
C ARG A 213 1.74 -13.44 7.90
N VAL A 214 0.56 -13.74 8.39
CA VAL A 214 -0.69 -13.19 7.87
C VAL A 214 -1.36 -12.19 8.80
N SER A 215 -0.71 -11.82 9.90
CA SER A 215 -1.29 -10.95 10.95
C SER A 215 -1.77 -9.61 10.40
N CYS A 216 -1.04 -8.98 9.48
CA CYS A 216 -1.41 -7.70 8.89
C CYS A 216 -2.78 -7.74 8.21
N TYR A 217 -3.13 -8.86 7.59
CA TYR A 217 -4.44 -9.06 6.95
C TYR A 217 -5.59 -9.26 7.94
N SER A 218 -5.34 -9.20 9.23
CA SER A 218 -6.40 -9.08 10.24
C SER A 218 -7.05 -7.70 10.21
N CYS A 219 -6.33 -6.71 9.69
CA CYS A 219 -6.73 -5.31 9.64
C CYS A 219 -6.58 -4.67 8.27
N HIS A 220 -5.53 -4.99 7.51
CA HIS A 220 -5.14 -4.33 6.27
C HIS A 220 -5.17 -5.24 5.03
N PRO A 221 -5.72 -4.76 3.93
CA PRO A 221 -6.66 -3.66 3.78
C PRO A 221 -8.03 -4.02 4.32
N GLY A 222 -8.21 -5.18 4.86
CA GLY A 222 -9.46 -5.68 5.40
C GLY A 222 -9.66 -7.16 5.11
N SER A 223 -10.85 -7.67 5.38
CA SER A 223 -11.16 -9.11 5.27
C SER A 223 -11.37 -9.57 3.83
N GLU A 224 -11.75 -8.69 2.91
CA GLU A 224 -12.20 -9.05 1.56
C GLU A 224 -11.14 -8.90 0.48
N THR A 225 -10.27 -7.91 0.60
CA THR A 225 -9.23 -7.64 -0.39
C THR A 225 -7.82 -7.72 0.21
N ARG A 226 -6.79 -7.58 -0.62
CA ARG A 226 -5.39 -7.60 -0.20
C ARG A 226 -4.61 -6.49 -0.87
N CYS A 227 -3.80 -5.76 -0.11
CA CYS A 227 -2.88 -4.77 -0.66
C CYS A 227 -1.88 -5.43 -1.61
N LEU A 228 -1.20 -6.48 -1.16
CA LEU A 228 -0.21 -7.19 -1.97
C LEU A 228 -0.91 -8.12 -2.97
N ARG A 229 -1.25 -7.58 -4.13
CA ARG A 229 -2.08 -8.22 -5.16
C ARG A 229 -1.35 -8.57 -6.46
N GLY A 230 -0.06 -8.23 -6.55
CA GLY A 230 0.80 -8.56 -7.67
C GLY A 230 1.51 -9.91 -7.55
N SER A 231 2.57 -10.09 -8.32
CA SER A 231 3.34 -11.34 -8.38
C SER A 231 4.04 -11.66 -7.06
N MET A 232 4.52 -10.66 -6.32
CA MET A 232 5.11 -10.89 -4.99
C MET A 232 4.11 -11.51 -4.02
N GLY A 233 2.85 -11.06 -4.04
CA GLY A 233 1.80 -11.63 -3.19
C GLY A 233 1.38 -13.05 -3.55
N LYS A 234 1.80 -13.56 -4.70
CA LYS A 234 1.52 -14.94 -5.18
C LYS A 234 2.72 -15.86 -5.07
N ALA A 235 3.87 -15.37 -4.66
CA ALA A 235 5.07 -16.19 -4.52
C ALA A 235 4.88 -17.22 -3.40
N ILE A 236 5.17 -18.48 -3.70
CA ILE A 236 5.01 -19.62 -2.80
C ILE A 236 6.39 -20.16 -2.42
N ALA A 237 6.61 -20.33 -1.14
CA ALA A 237 7.80 -20.97 -0.60
C ALA A 237 7.77 -22.50 -0.82
N PRO A 238 8.92 -23.20 -0.70
CA PRO A 238 8.98 -24.66 -0.91
C PRO A 238 8.05 -25.47 0.01
N ASP A 239 7.71 -24.94 1.17
CA ASP A 239 6.79 -25.58 2.13
C ASP A 239 5.30 -25.32 1.80
N GLY A 240 5.00 -24.61 0.70
CA GLY A 240 3.65 -24.27 0.28
C GLY A 240 3.07 -23.02 0.92
N SER A 241 3.79 -22.39 1.85
CA SER A 241 3.38 -21.10 2.43
C SER A 241 3.65 -19.94 1.45
N MET A 242 3.04 -18.78 1.71
CA MET A 242 3.35 -17.57 0.94
C MET A 242 4.73 -17.05 1.34
N SER A 243 5.64 -16.94 0.39
CA SER A 243 7.03 -16.52 0.64
C SER A 243 7.15 -15.03 0.96
N MET A 244 6.31 -14.18 0.37
CA MET A 244 6.29 -12.74 0.61
C MET A 244 5.01 -12.35 1.34
N GLN A 245 5.18 -11.52 2.37
CA GLN A 245 4.10 -10.95 3.17
C GLN A 245 4.42 -9.48 3.48
N CYS A 246 3.47 -8.78 4.07
CA CYS A 246 3.66 -7.37 4.45
C CYS A 246 4.91 -7.17 5.30
N GLN A 247 5.13 -8.06 6.28
CA GLN A 247 6.29 -8.02 7.17
C GLN A 247 7.63 -8.18 6.44
N SER A 248 7.64 -8.79 5.27
CA SER A 248 8.88 -8.94 4.47
C SER A 248 9.47 -7.60 4.07
N CYS A 249 8.63 -6.58 3.89
CA CYS A 249 9.03 -5.22 3.54
C CYS A 249 8.91 -4.26 4.74
N HIS A 250 7.83 -4.35 5.51
CA HIS A 250 7.50 -3.38 6.56
C HIS A 250 8.00 -3.77 7.95
N GLY A 251 8.46 -5.00 8.14
CA GLY A 251 8.77 -5.53 9.47
C GLY A 251 7.52 -5.95 10.25
N GLY A 252 7.68 -6.31 11.50
CA GLY A 252 6.58 -6.64 12.40
C GLY A 252 5.84 -5.41 12.89
N MET A 253 4.78 -5.62 13.67
CA MET A 253 3.96 -4.53 14.20
C MET A 253 4.74 -3.60 15.12
N THR A 254 5.66 -4.13 15.93
CA THR A 254 6.57 -3.32 16.76
C THR A 254 7.46 -2.43 15.89
N THR A 255 7.93 -2.92 14.74
CA THR A 255 8.74 -2.11 13.80
C THR A 255 7.89 -1.01 13.16
N VAL A 256 6.67 -1.33 12.73
CA VAL A 256 5.75 -0.35 12.13
C VAL A 256 5.30 0.69 13.16
N GLY A 257 5.14 0.28 14.42
CA GLY A 257 4.76 1.15 15.54
C GLY A 257 5.92 1.81 16.27
N ASP A 258 7.14 1.76 15.74
CA ASP A 258 8.30 2.43 16.37
C ASP A 258 8.11 3.96 16.31
N PRO A 259 8.19 4.67 17.46
CA PRO A 259 8.00 6.12 17.52
C PRO A 259 9.03 6.92 16.73
N ASN A 260 10.16 6.33 16.39
CA ASN A 260 11.19 6.97 15.56
C ASN A 260 11.01 6.70 14.07
N ARG A 261 10.05 5.85 13.69
CA ARG A 261 9.79 5.54 12.29
C ARG A 261 9.14 6.74 11.59
N VAL A 262 9.66 7.08 10.44
CA VAL A 262 9.13 8.17 9.60
C VAL A 262 8.19 7.57 8.54
N GLY A 263 7.14 6.91 9.00
CA GLY A 263 6.04 6.44 8.16
C GLY A 263 6.48 5.72 6.90
N TRP A 264 5.89 6.12 5.78
CA TRP A 264 6.16 5.57 4.45
C TRP A 264 7.51 5.98 3.84
N LEU A 265 8.31 6.81 4.53
CA LEU A 265 9.66 7.18 4.08
C LEU A 265 10.67 6.05 4.29
N GLU A 266 10.39 5.11 5.18
CA GLU A 266 11.28 3.99 5.51
C GLU A 266 10.90 2.70 4.78
N GLU A 267 10.50 2.82 3.53
CA GLU A 267 10.22 1.68 2.66
C GLU A 267 11.50 1.17 1.99
N PRO A 268 11.68 -0.16 1.85
CA PRO A 268 12.88 -0.70 1.21
C PRO A 268 12.91 -0.42 -0.28
N ASN A 269 14.12 -0.33 -0.83
CA ASN A 269 14.34 -0.38 -2.27
C ASN A 269 14.08 -1.79 -2.80
N CYS A 270 13.73 -1.91 -4.09
CA CYS A 270 13.62 -3.20 -4.77
C CYS A 270 14.92 -4.00 -4.65
N GLN A 271 16.07 -3.33 -4.69
CA GLN A 271 17.40 -3.95 -4.54
C GLN A 271 17.69 -4.52 -3.15
N ALA A 272 16.89 -4.20 -2.13
CA ALA A 272 17.03 -4.83 -0.83
C ALA A 272 16.81 -6.37 -0.90
N CYS A 273 15.96 -6.80 -1.84
CA CYS A 273 15.70 -8.22 -2.10
C CYS A 273 16.18 -8.66 -3.48
N HIS A 274 16.01 -7.83 -4.50
CA HIS A 274 16.39 -8.12 -5.88
C HIS A 274 17.82 -7.63 -6.13
N VAL A 275 18.78 -8.55 -6.15
CA VAL A 275 20.19 -8.27 -6.39
C VAL A 275 20.72 -9.04 -7.60
N GLY A 276 21.68 -8.44 -8.33
CA GLY A 276 22.18 -8.98 -9.58
C GLY A 276 21.26 -8.62 -10.75
N ASN A 277 21.36 -9.36 -11.84
CA ASN A 277 20.48 -9.24 -13.00
C ASN A 277 19.65 -10.52 -13.18
N ALA A 278 18.68 -10.50 -14.12
CA ALA A 278 17.81 -11.64 -14.35
C ALA A 278 18.57 -12.92 -14.77
N ILE A 279 19.70 -12.79 -15.45
CA ILE A 279 20.55 -13.91 -15.84
C ILE A 279 21.29 -14.48 -14.63
N ASN A 280 21.97 -13.61 -13.85
CA ASN A 280 22.80 -14.03 -12.73
C ASN A 280 21.99 -14.43 -11.50
N ALA A 281 20.85 -13.80 -11.30
CA ALA A 281 19.95 -14.13 -10.20
C ALA A 281 18.96 -15.24 -10.56
N TYR A 282 18.78 -15.55 -11.84
CA TYR A 282 17.80 -16.49 -12.35
C TYR A 282 16.38 -16.21 -11.84
N GLY A 283 16.03 -14.92 -11.61
CA GLY A 283 14.78 -14.49 -10.99
C GLY A 283 14.55 -15.00 -9.57
N VAL A 284 15.52 -15.65 -8.98
CA VAL A 284 15.42 -16.07 -7.58
C VAL A 284 15.52 -14.82 -6.71
N ILE A 285 14.45 -14.51 -5.98
CA ILE A 285 14.51 -13.55 -4.90
C ILE A 285 15.47 -14.10 -3.87
N ARG A 286 16.58 -13.40 -3.63
CA ARG A 286 17.62 -13.89 -2.73
C ARG A 286 17.24 -13.75 -1.26
N PHE A 287 16.33 -12.83 -0.98
CA PHE A 287 15.89 -12.55 0.38
C PHE A 287 14.37 -12.50 0.42
N THR A 288 13.79 -13.12 1.42
CA THR A 288 12.35 -13.06 1.71
C THR A 288 11.96 -11.89 2.59
N ASP A 289 12.96 -11.23 3.19
CA ASP A 289 12.78 -10.06 4.04
C ASP A 289 13.76 -8.95 3.66
N ALA A 290 13.26 -7.74 3.58
CA ALA A 290 14.05 -6.53 3.32
C ALA A 290 14.87 -6.09 4.53
N LEU A 291 14.56 -6.63 5.70
CA LEU A 291 15.24 -6.30 6.96
C LEU A 291 16.19 -7.42 7.40
N THR A 292 17.27 -7.03 8.05
CA THR A 292 18.16 -7.94 8.80
C THR A 292 18.28 -7.40 10.22
N ASN A 293 17.82 -8.16 11.20
CA ASN A 293 17.79 -7.74 12.61
C ASN A 293 17.11 -6.37 12.81
N GLY A 294 15.99 -6.15 12.13
CA GLY A 294 15.24 -4.89 12.20
C GLY A 294 15.82 -3.72 11.40
N VAL A 295 16.93 -3.91 10.70
CA VAL A 295 17.58 -2.87 9.88
C VAL A 295 17.37 -3.17 8.39
N LEU A 296 16.99 -2.16 7.62
CA LEU A 296 16.84 -2.28 6.17
C LEU A 296 18.15 -2.74 5.51
N ARG A 297 18.05 -3.70 4.61
CA ARG A 297 19.17 -4.15 3.79
C ARG A 297 19.61 -3.05 2.85
N VAL A 298 20.92 -2.84 2.79
CA VAL A 298 21.54 -2.01 1.75
C VAL A 298 21.78 -2.89 0.52
N PRO A 299 21.46 -2.42 -0.70
CA PRO A 299 21.78 -3.15 -1.93
C PRO A 299 23.27 -3.45 -2.00
N ALA A 300 23.62 -4.74 -2.09
CA ALA A 300 25.01 -5.17 -2.24
C ALA A 300 25.48 -5.12 -3.70
N ASP A 301 24.56 -5.12 -4.65
CA ASP A 301 24.79 -5.12 -6.09
C ASP A 301 24.00 -3.98 -6.72
N THR A 302 24.72 -3.03 -7.31
CA THR A 302 24.14 -1.88 -8.00
C THR A 302 23.90 -2.15 -9.49
N THR A 303 24.23 -3.31 -9.99
CA THR A 303 24.04 -3.69 -11.40
C THR A 303 22.57 -3.75 -11.76
N PHE A 304 21.74 -4.20 -10.83
CA PHE A 304 20.31 -4.35 -11.04
C PHE A 304 19.61 -3.00 -11.16
N ALA A 305 19.90 -2.10 -10.25
CA ALA A 305 19.42 -0.72 -10.30
C ALA A 305 20.23 0.16 -9.35
N THR A 306 20.57 1.35 -9.81
CA THR A 306 21.09 2.42 -8.96
C THR A 306 20.16 3.59 -9.05
N SER A 307 19.82 4.18 -7.92
CA SER A 307 19.18 5.48 -7.91
C SER A 307 20.14 6.51 -7.35
N PRO A 308 20.79 7.31 -8.21
CA PRO A 308 21.58 8.44 -7.74
C PRO A 308 20.69 9.55 -7.15
N ASN A 309 19.39 9.45 -7.33
CA ASN A 309 18.40 10.47 -7.03
C ASN A 309 17.55 10.12 -5.80
N THR A 310 18.04 9.28 -4.89
CA THR A 310 17.40 9.17 -3.58
C THR A 310 17.40 10.55 -2.94
N PRO A 311 16.24 11.18 -2.71
CA PRO A 311 16.20 12.62 -2.38
C PRO A 311 16.79 12.91 -0.99
N ILE A 312 16.75 11.93 -0.09
CA ILE A 312 17.33 12.03 1.25
C ILE A 312 18.39 10.95 1.42
N ALA A 313 19.59 11.35 1.83
CA ALA A 313 20.66 10.39 2.09
C ALA A 313 20.25 9.42 3.20
N GLY A 314 20.40 8.13 2.93
CA GLY A 314 20.03 7.07 3.86
C GLY A 314 18.55 6.64 3.82
N THR A 315 17.69 7.33 3.08
CA THR A 315 16.30 6.91 2.91
C THR A 315 16.17 5.96 1.73
N SER A 316 15.60 4.79 1.98
CA SER A 316 15.40 3.73 0.98
C SER A 316 13.94 3.65 0.57
N LEU A 317 13.52 4.40 -0.43
CA LEU A 317 12.18 4.31 -0.97
C LEU A 317 12.16 3.46 -2.24
N TYR A 318 11.24 2.49 -2.32
CA TYR A 318 11.09 1.63 -3.50
C TYR A 318 10.92 2.43 -4.79
N ARG A 319 10.22 3.57 -4.73
CA ARG A 319 9.96 4.45 -5.87
C ARG A 319 11.21 5.06 -6.50
N PHE A 320 12.33 5.07 -5.78
CA PHE A 320 13.61 5.57 -6.27
C PHE A 320 14.55 4.46 -6.73
N SER A 321 14.13 3.22 -6.64
CA SER A 321 14.84 2.11 -7.29
C SER A 321 14.81 2.30 -8.80
N ALA A 322 15.97 2.41 -9.41
CA ALA A 322 16.11 2.71 -10.84
C ALA A 322 17.11 1.79 -11.52
N GLY A 323 16.87 1.56 -12.79
CA GLY A 323 17.76 0.83 -13.70
C GLY A 323 17.60 1.41 -15.11
N HIS A 324 18.04 0.71 -16.12
CA HIS A 324 17.77 1.05 -17.53
C HIS A 324 17.91 2.55 -17.86
N GLY A 325 19.12 3.11 -17.65
CA GLY A 325 19.39 4.52 -17.92
C GLY A 325 18.75 5.50 -16.90
N GLY A 326 18.43 5.03 -15.71
CA GLY A 326 17.80 5.82 -14.66
C GLY A 326 16.27 5.70 -14.62
N LEU A 327 15.66 4.89 -15.48
CA LEU A 327 14.23 4.60 -15.42
C LEU A 327 13.91 3.81 -14.14
N GLN A 328 12.89 4.24 -13.43
CA GLN A 328 12.47 3.58 -12.20
C GLN A 328 11.86 2.20 -12.47
N CYS A 329 12.11 1.24 -11.60
CA CYS A 329 11.58 -0.12 -11.73
C CYS A 329 10.05 -0.14 -11.85
N ALA A 330 9.38 0.69 -11.07
CA ALA A 330 7.92 0.83 -11.10
C ALA A 330 7.37 1.31 -12.46
N ALA A 331 8.19 1.94 -13.32
CA ALA A 331 7.74 2.35 -14.65
C ALA A 331 7.41 1.17 -15.56
N CYS A 332 8.07 0.02 -15.34
CA CYS A 332 7.80 -1.21 -16.10
C CYS A 332 7.00 -2.21 -15.27
N HIS A 333 7.29 -2.33 -13.98
CA HIS A 333 6.71 -3.34 -13.08
C HIS A 333 5.42 -2.90 -12.39
N GLY A 334 5.05 -1.63 -12.45
CA GLY A 334 3.90 -1.11 -11.71
C GLY A 334 4.23 -0.77 -10.26
N SER A 335 3.20 -0.44 -9.48
CA SER A 335 3.37 -0.08 -8.07
C SER A 335 3.76 -1.30 -7.23
N THR A 336 4.44 -1.09 -6.11
CA THR A 336 4.99 -2.16 -5.26
C THR A 336 3.94 -3.15 -4.75
N HIS A 337 2.73 -2.67 -4.42
CA HIS A 337 1.65 -3.56 -3.97
C HIS A 337 0.92 -4.27 -5.12
N ALA A 338 1.11 -3.81 -6.34
CA ALA A 338 0.42 -4.26 -7.53
C ALA A 338 1.37 -4.45 -8.71
N GLU A 339 2.60 -4.88 -8.41
CA GLU A 339 3.56 -5.19 -9.47
C GLU A 339 3.02 -6.27 -10.41
N PHE A 340 3.37 -6.16 -11.68
CA PHE A 340 2.82 -7.01 -12.72
C PHE A 340 3.43 -8.41 -12.72
N PRO A 341 2.61 -9.42 -13.05
CA PRO A 341 1.16 -9.32 -13.29
C PRO A 341 0.36 -9.19 -11.99
N SER A 342 -0.58 -8.27 -12.00
CA SER A 342 -1.56 -8.11 -10.93
C SER A 342 -2.89 -8.74 -11.31
N ALA A 343 -3.64 -9.24 -10.33
CA ALA A 343 -4.97 -9.80 -10.52
C ALA A 343 -6.05 -8.73 -10.73
N LEU A 344 -5.79 -7.49 -10.33
CA LEU A 344 -6.75 -6.39 -10.45
C LEU A 344 -6.61 -5.72 -11.83
N PRO A 345 -7.67 -5.72 -12.67
CA PRO A 345 -7.57 -5.13 -14.01
C PRO A 345 -7.13 -3.66 -14.02
N SER A 346 -7.57 -2.87 -13.07
CA SER A 346 -7.22 -1.45 -12.99
C SER A 346 -5.73 -1.19 -12.73
N ASP A 347 -5.01 -2.13 -12.15
CA ASP A 347 -3.55 -2.01 -11.98
C ASP A 347 -2.79 -2.08 -13.32
N ASN A 348 -3.40 -2.65 -14.34
CA ASN A 348 -2.77 -2.86 -15.65
C ASN A 348 -2.97 -1.70 -16.64
N MET A 349 -3.74 -0.69 -16.30
CA MET A 349 -4.19 0.31 -17.26
C MET A 349 -3.06 1.10 -17.88
N GLY A 350 -2.12 1.59 -17.10
CA GLY A 350 -1.00 2.36 -17.63
C GLY A 350 -0.13 1.56 -18.59
N ASN A 351 0.00 0.25 -18.37
CA ASN A 351 0.75 -0.61 -19.29
C ASN A 351 -0.07 -0.97 -20.52
N ILE A 352 -1.37 -1.17 -20.39
CA ILE A 352 -2.27 -1.37 -21.55
C ILE A 352 -2.25 -0.17 -22.47
N GLU A 353 -2.29 1.05 -21.93
CA GLU A 353 -2.20 2.28 -22.74
C GLU A 353 -0.89 2.38 -23.53
N ARG A 354 0.22 1.91 -22.95
CA ARG A 354 1.56 2.03 -23.56
C ARG A 354 1.89 0.91 -24.54
N GLN A 355 1.46 -0.31 -24.26
CA GLN A 355 1.87 -1.49 -25.04
C GLN A 355 0.69 -2.29 -25.64
N GLY A 356 -0.56 -1.92 -25.33
CA GLY A 356 -1.74 -2.57 -25.88
C GLY A 356 -2.19 -3.84 -25.16
N HIS A 357 -1.48 -4.28 -24.13
CA HIS A 357 -1.85 -5.45 -23.33
C HIS A 357 -1.42 -5.29 -21.87
N ALA A 358 -2.03 -6.07 -20.97
CA ALA A 358 -1.69 -6.13 -19.56
C ALA A 358 -0.31 -6.77 -19.33
N GLY A 359 0.26 -6.54 -18.17
CA GLY A 359 1.52 -7.13 -17.72
C GLY A 359 2.66 -6.11 -17.60
N VAL A 360 3.85 -6.60 -17.26
CA VAL A 360 5.07 -5.79 -17.24
C VAL A 360 5.27 -5.10 -18.59
N LEU A 361 5.73 -3.85 -18.59
CA LEU A 361 6.04 -3.13 -19.81
C LEU A 361 7.27 -3.76 -20.49
N ASN A 362 7.03 -4.66 -21.43
CA ASN A 362 8.03 -5.43 -22.13
C ASN A 362 8.12 -5.13 -23.64
N GLU A 363 7.19 -4.32 -24.17
CA GLU A 363 7.24 -3.83 -25.53
C GLU A 363 8.18 -2.63 -25.61
N CYS A 364 9.44 -2.90 -25.98
CA CYS A 364 10.49 -1.87 -26.03
C CYS A 364 10.11 -0.69 -26.91
N THR A 365 9.32 -0.93 -27.95
CA THR A 365 8.82 0.11 -28.87
C THR A 365 7.80 1.06 -28.25
N ALA A 366 7.28 0.78 -27.06
CA ALA A 366 6.52 1.76 -26.30
C ALA A 366 7.33 3.02 -25.96
N CYS A 367 8.67 2.89 -25.89
CA CYS A 367 9.59 3.99 -25.59
C CYS A 367 10.66 4.18 -26.68
N HIS A 368 11.07 3.12 -27.37
CA HIS A 368 12.13 3.16 -28.39
C HIS A 368 11.53 3.21 -29.79
N GLN A 369 12.01 4.14 -30.63
CA GLN A 369 11.59 4.24 -32.05
C GLN A 369 11.90 2.97 -32.84
N THR A 370 12.97 2.28 -32.49
CA THR A 370 13.36 1.00 -33.06
C THR A 370 13.62 0.00 -31.99
N MET A 371 13.23 -1.25 -32.24
CA MET A 371 13.46 -2.35 -31.31
C MET A 371 14.96 -2.46 -30.98
N PRO A 372 15.37 -2.27 -29.72
CA PRO A 372 16.77 -2.40 -29.35
C PRO A 372 17.21 -3.86 -29.42
N ASN A 373 18.51 -4.07 -29.62
CA ASN A 373 19.08 -5.41 -29.59
C ASN A 373 19.28 -5.84 -28.13
N THR A 374 18.35 -6.61 -27.60
CA THR A 374 18.36 -7.09 -26.23
C THR A 374 19.09 -8.43 -26.04
N ARG A 375 19.69 -8.98 -27.12
CA ARG A 375 20.33 -10.30 -27.05
C ARG A 375 21.50 -10.34 -26.06
N ASN A 376 22.24 -9.24 -25.93
CA ASN A 376 23.41 -9.09 -25.08
C ASN A 376 23.22 -8.05 -23.98
N GLY A 377 21.99 -7.64 -23.71
CA GLY A 377 21.68 -6.61 -22.75
C GLY A 377 20.20 -6.22 -22.84
N GLY A 378 19.83 -5.25 -22.12
CA GLY A 378 18.46 -4.81 -21.91
C GLY A 378 18.20 -4.74 -20.42
N PRO A 379 17.02 -4.28 -20.01
CA PRO A 379 16.69 -4.29 -18.59
C PRO A 379 16.84 -5.71 -18.04
N HIS A 380 17.67 -5.89 -17.02
CA HIS A 380 17.91 -7.18 -16.35
C HIS A 380 18.40 -8.32 -17.24
N GLY A 381 18.99 -8.04 -18.41
CA GLY A 381 19.38 -9.07 -19.35
C GLY A 381 18.21 -9.76 -20.04
N MET A 382 17.09 -9.05 -20.21
CA MET A 382 15.93 -9.57 -20.92
C MET A 382 16.27 -10.01 -22.34
N HIS A 383 15.68 -11.11 -22.77
CA HIS A 383 15.74 -11.53 -24.17
C HIS A 383 14.85 -10.66 -25.06
N ARG A 384 15.04 -10.76 -26.37
CA ARG A 384 14.16 -10.12 -27.35
C ARG A 384 12.73 -10.62 -27.22
N THR A 385 11.79 -9.76 -27.56
CA THR A 385 10.36 -10.09 -27.70
C THR A 385 9.97 -10.26 -29.17
N GLY A 386 8.75 -10.70 -29.42
CA GLY A 386 8.18 -10.83 -30.76
C GLY A 386 8.57 -12.11 -31.52
N GLN A 387 8.24 -12.13 -32.82
CA GLN A 387 8.37 -13.34 -33.66
C GLN A 387 9.80 -13.90 -33.73
N ALA A 388 10.79 -13.02 -33.69
CA ALA A 388 12.19 -13.44 -33.70
C ALA A 388 12.56 -14.26 -32.46
N TRP A 389 12.02 -13.91 -31.31
CA TRP A 389 12.18 -14.69 -30.10
C TRP A 389 11.40 -15.99 -30.13
N ILE A 390 10.16 -15.97 -30.61
CA ILE A 390 9.35 -17.18 -30.78
C ILE A 390 10.08 -18.22 -31.62
N ASN A 391 10.78 -17.78 -32.65
CA ASN A 391 11.54 -18.69 -33.53
C ASN A 391 12.85 -19.20 -32.89
N ASP A 392 13.45 -18.45 -31.97
CA ASP A 392 14.79 -18.74 -31.40
C ASP A 392 14.76 -19.20 -29.94
N HIS A 393 13.62 -19.10 -29.23
CA HIS A 393 13.53 -19.39 -27.80
C HIS A 393 13.95 -20.83 -27.43
N ASN A 394 13.71 -21.79 -28.30
CA ASN A 394 14.13 -23.16 -28.06
C ASN A 394 15.66 -23.30 -27.98
N ASN A 395 16.37 -22.60 -28.85
CA ASN A 395 17.85 -22.59 -28.84
C ASN A 395 18.36 -21.89 -27.57
N ALA A 396 17.70 -20.81 -27.17
CA ALA A 396 18.02 -20.10 -25.93
C ALA A 396 17.74 -20.97 -24.70
N ALA A 397 16.62 -21.68 -24.67
CA ALA A 397 16.28 -22.61 -23.58
C ALA A 397 17.27 -23.79 -23.48
N GLN A 398 17.74 -24.32 -24.61
CA GLN A 398 18.78 -25.34 -24.63
C GLN A 398 20.12 -24.81 -24.13
N ALA A 399 20.50 -23.58 -24.50
CA ALA A 399 21.77 -22.98 -24.11
C ALA A 399 21.81 -22.52 -22.65
N LEU A 400 20.72 -21.97 -22.12
CA LEU A 400 20.64 -21.36 -20.79
C LEU A 400 20.02 -22.28 -19.74
N GLY A 401 19.29 -23.30 -20.18
CA GLY A 401 18.49 -24.17 -19.33
C GLY A 401 17.14 -23.55 -18.92
N LEU A 402 16.14 -24.40 -18.69
CA LEU A 402 14.78 -23.95 -18.34
C LEU A 402 14.70 -23.16 -17.04
N ASN A 403 15.62 -23.37 -16.11
CA ASN A 403 15.63 -22.64 -14.85
C ASN A 403 15.90 -21.14 -15.06
N ALA A 404 16.71 -20.78 -16.08
CA ALA A 404 16.90 -19.38 -16.45
C ALA A 404 15.59 -18.72 -16.92
N CYS A 405 14.76 -19.47 -17.64
CA CYS A 405 13.46 -18.98 -18.09
C CYS A 405 12.45 -18.89 -16.94
N ARG A 406 12.42 -19.89 -16.07
CA ARG A 406 11.52 -19.95 -14.91
C ARG A 406 11.73 -18.80 -13.95
N ALA A 407 12.89 -18.25 -13.94
CA ALA A 407 13.26 -17.09 -13.18
C ALA A 407 12.31 -15.88 -13.36
N CYS A 408 11.86 -15.65 -14.58
CA CYS A 408 10.93 -14.57 -14.93
C CYS A 408 9.53 -15.11 -15.28
N HIS A 409 9.45 -16.33 -15.75
CA HIS A 409 8.21 -16.95 -16.23
C HIS A 409 7.54 -17.89 -15.21
N GLY A 410 8.10 -18.02 -14.01
CA GLY A 410 7.58 -18.89 -12.97
C GLY A 410 7.80 -20.38 -13.24
N SER A 411 7.47 -21.22 -12.26
CA SER A 411 7.71 -22.68 -12.33
C SER A 411 6.96 -23.36 -13.48
N THR A 412 5.84 -22.80 -13.90
CA THR A 412 5.00 -23.33 -14.98
C THR A 412 5.28 -22.68 -16.33
N GLY A 413 6.09 -21.62 -16.39
CA GLY A 413 6.35 -20.86 -17.61
C GLY A 413 5.22 -19.93 -18.06
N GLN A 414 4.23 -19.70 -17.22
CA GLN A 414 3.05 -18.86 -17.55
C GLN A 414 3.13 -17.43 -16.96
N GLY A 415 4.28 -17.05 -16.50
CA GLY A 415 4.51 -15.81 -15.79
C GLY A 415 4.37 -15.97 -14.28
N SER A 416 4.97 -15.07 -13.56
CA SER A 416 4.90 -14.96 -12.10
C SER A 416 3.74 -14.06 -11.68
#